data_b1ebd94a07c02ce401d4c8bb81643e75
#
_entry.id   b1ebd94a07c02ce401d4c8bb81643e75
#
_cell.length_a   1.000
_cell.length_b   1.000
_cell.length_c   1.000
_cell.angle_alpha   90.00
_cell.angle_beta   90.00
_cell.angle_gamma   90.00
#
_symmetry.space_group_name_H-M   'P 1'
#
loop_
_entity.id
_entity.type
_entity.pdbx_description
1 polymer ?
#
loop_
_entity_poly.entity_id
_entity_poly.type
_entity_poly.pdbx_seq_one_letter_code
_entity_poly.pdbx_strand_id
1 'polypeptide(L)'
;MSVRAVRIDAGDNVAVVVADVEAGGRVRLDDGSELTAMQPVPRGNKVALRAIAVGDLVLRYGEEIGVATTDIAAGDHVHTHNMGGRK
;
A
#
# COMPACT_ATOMS: atom_id res chain seq x y z
N MET A 1 -1.37 -14.32 -12.71
CA MET A 1 -0.26 -14.48 -11.74
C MET A 1 -0.27 -13.30 -10.79
N SER A 2 -0.09 -13.52 -9.50
CA SER A 2 -0.13 -12.43 -8.53
C SER A 2 1.26 -12.22 -7.92
N VAL A 3 1.52 -10.98 -7.49
CA VAL A 3 2.74 -10.62 -6.78
C VAL A 3 2.41 -10.59 -5.29
N ARG A 4 3.26 -11.19 -4.49
CA ARG A 4 3.09 -11.21 -3.05
C ARG A 4 3.39 -9.84 -2.45
N ALA A 5 2.59 -9.45 -1.45
CA ALA A 5 2.87 -8.28 -0.64
C ALA A 5 2.86 -8.68 0.84
N VAL A 6 3.73 -8.04 1.61
CA VAL A 6 3.93 -8.36 3.02
C VAL A 6 3.24 -7.32 3.88
N ARG A 7 2.33 -7.78 4.73
CA ARG A 7 1.72 -7.01 5.80
C ARG A 7 2.09 -7.69 7.11
N ILE A 8 2.74 -6.95 8.02
CA ILE A 8 3.23 -7.51 9.28
C ILE A 8 2.20 -7.38 10.39
N ASP A 9 1.59 -6.20 10.52
CA ASP A 9 0.63 -5.92 11.58
C ASP A 9 -0.79 -5.90 11.01
N ALA A 10 -1.75 -6.42 11.77
CA ALA A 10 -3.15 -6.47 11.34
C ALA A 10 -3.75 -5.07 11.13
N GLY A 11 -3.21 -4.06 11.79
CA GLY A 11 -3.64 -2.67 11.64
C GLY A 11 -3.03 -1.93 10.45
N ASP A 12 -2.08 -2.53 9.75
CA ASP A 12 -1.45 -1.88 8.60
C ASP A 12 -2.46 -1.62 7.49
N ASN A 13 -2.38 -0.44 6.89
CA ASN A 13 -3.21 -0.09 5.74
C ASN A 13 -2.42 -0.07 4.43
N VAL A 14 -1.15 -0.41 4.47
CA VAL A 14 -0.32 -0.64 3.29
C VAL A 14 0.45 -1.96 3.45
N ALA A 15 0.88 -2.51 2.32
CA ALA A 15 1.77 -3.68 2.29
C ALA A 15 2.90 -3.41 1.31
N VAL A 16 4.03 -4.08 1.50
CA VAL A 16 5.22 -3.90 0.66
C VAL A 16 5.26 -5.04 -0.36
N VAL A 17 5.31 -4.69 -1.65
CA VAL A 17 5.36 -5.70 -2.71
C VAL A 17 6.77 -6.26 -2.84
N VAL A 18 6.87 -7.58 -3.06
CA VAL A 18 8.16 -8.27 -3.13
C VAL A 18 8.74 -8.31 -4.54
N ALA A 19 7.99 -7.83 -5.53
CA ALA A 19 8.42 -7.72 -6.92
C ALA A 19 7.63 -6.61 -7.58
N ASP A 20 8.08 -6.16 -8.76
CA ASP A 20 7.37 -5.13 -9.52
C ASP A 20 5.96 -5.60 -9.86
N VAL A 21 4.99 -4.71 -9.71
CA VAL A 21 3.59 -4.95 -10.09
C VAL A 21 3.23 -3.93 -11.16
N GLU A 22 2.63 -4.39 -12.25
CA GLU A 22 2.10 -3.50 -13.29
C GLU A 22 0.73 -2.98 -12.91
N ALA A 23 0.34 -1.85 -13.48
CA ALA A 23 -1.03 -1.36 -13.36
C ALA A 23 -2.00 -2.46 -13.83
N GLY A 24 -3.02 -2.75 -13.04
CA GLY A 24 -3.95 -3.85 -13.32
C GLY A 24 -3.45 -5.20 -12.84
N GLY A 25 -2.23 -5.29 -12.34
CA GLY A 25 -1.67 -6.54 -11.81
C GLY A 25 -2.27 -6.90 -10.46
N ARG A 26 -2.26 -8.20 -10.15
CA ARG A 26 -2.79 -8.68 -8.88
C ARG A 26 -1.73 -8.70 -7.80
N VAL A 27 -2.15 -8.29 -6.61
CA VAL A 27 -1.33 -8.32 -5.40
C VAL A 27 -1.99 -9.27 -4.42
N ARG A 28 -1.22 -10.19 -3.86
CA ARG A 28 -1.72 -11.22 -2.95
C ARG A 28 -1.09 -11.05 -1.59
N LEU A 29 -1.93 -11.05 -0.56
CA LEU A 29 -1.48 -11.00 0.84
C LEU A 29 -1.40 -12.41 1.42
N ASP A 30 -0.67 -12.55 2.53
CA ASP A 30 -0.45 -13.85 3.17
C ASP A 30 -1.73 -14.48 3.72
N ASP A 31 -2.76 -13.68 3.99
CA ASP A 31 -4.06 -14.18 4.42
C ASP A 31 -4.91 -14.72 3.28
N GLY A 32 -4.39 -14.70 2.06
CA GLY A 32 -5.08 -15.14 0.85
C GLY A 32 -5.91 -14.10 0.15
N SER A 33 -6.06 -12.92 0.74
CA SER A 33 -6.78 -11.83 0.07
C SER A 33 -5.96 -11.27 -1.09
N GLU A 34 -6.66 -10.74 -2.08
CA GLU A 34 -6.04 -10.16 -3.27
C GLU A 34 -6.62 -8.80 -3.54
N LEU A 35 -5.81 -7.94 -4.17
CA LEU A 35 -6.27 -6.65 -4.66
C LEU A 35 -5.60 -6.37 -6.01
N THR A 36 -6.12 -5.39 -6.73
CA THR A 36 -5.59 -5.01 -8.04
C THR A 36 -4.81 -3.70 -7.90
N ALA A 37 -3.58 -3.68 -8.41
CA ALA A 37 -2.78 -2.47 -8.42
C ALA A 37 -3.39 -1.46 -9.39
N MET A 38 -3.59 -0.24 -8.93
CA MET A 38 -4.18 0.83 -9.76
C MET A 38 -3.13 1.55 -10.60
N GLN A 39 -1.88 1.52 -10.17
CA GLN A 39 -0.72 2.05 -10.89
C GLN A 39 0.41 1.03 -10.76
N PRO A 40 1.50 1.20 -11.52
CA PRO A 40 2.68 0.37 -11.30
C PRO A 40 3.20 0.57 -9.87
N VAL A 41 3.56 -0.52 -9.21
CA VAL A 41 4.14 -0.49 -7.87
C VAL A 41 5.50 -1.19 -7.94
N PRO A 42 6.61 -0.45 -7.89
CA PRO A 42 7.92 -1.06 -7.95
C PRO A 42 8.22 -1.92 -6.71
N ARG A 43 9.06 -2.91 -6.90
CA ARG A 43 9.51 -3.78 -5.81
C ARG A 43 9.99 -2.96 -4.62
N GLY A 44 9.58 -3.36 -3.42
CA GLY A 44 9.95 -2.68 -2.18
C GLY A 44 9.09 -1.47 -1.85
N ASN A 45 8.16 -1.10 -2.74
CA ASN A 45 7.25 0.00 -2.50
C ASN A 45 5.94 -0.48 -1.89
N LYS A 46 5.13 0.47 -1.45
CA LYS A 46 3.89 0.19 -0.72
C LYS A 46 2.69 0.28 -1.63
N VAL A 47 1.74 -0.61 -1.40
CA VAL A 47 0.42 -0.59 -2.03
C VAL A 47 -0.64 -0.42 -0.94
N ALA A 48 -1.65 0.41 -1.18
CA ALA A 48 -2.72 0.61 -0.22
C ALA A 48 -3.64 -0.62 -0.18
N LEU A 49 -3.92 -1.10 1.01
CA LEU A 49 -4.79 -2.26 1.23
C LEU A 49 -6.26 -1.87 1.27
N ARG A 50 -6.54 -0.61 1.56
CA ARG A 50 -7.89 -0.04 1.63
C ARG A 50 -7.79 1.45 1.37
N ALA A 51 -8.93 2.11 1.24
CA ALA A 51 -8.95 3.55 1.07
C ALA A 51 -8.36 4.24 2.31
N ILE A 52 -7.54 5.26 2.08
CA ILE A 52 -6.94 6.09 3.11
C ILE A 52 -7.30 7.52 2.78
N ALA A 53 -8.09 8.17 3.64
CA ALA A 53 -8.52 9.53 3.40
C ALA A 53 -7.36 10.50 3.63
N VAL A 54 -7.39 11.64 2.93
CA VAL A 54 -6.41 12.71 3.16
C VAL A 54 -6.39 13.09 4.64
N GLY A 55 -5.18 13.19 5.20
CA GLY A 55 -4.98 13.48 6.63
C GLY A 55 -4.93 12.26 7.53
N ASP A 56 -5.35 11.09 7.03
CA ASP A 56 -5.28 9.86 7.82
C ASP A 56 -3.85 9.31 7.83
N LEU A 57 -3.56 8.55 8.88
CA LEU A 57 -2.24 7.96 9.05
C LEU A 57 -2.01 6.79 8.09
N VAL A 58 -0.79 6.70 7.60
CA VAL A 58 -0.31 5.55 6.86
C VAL A 58 0.45 4.65 7.83
N LEU A 59 0.04 3.39 7.92
CA LEU A 59 0.54 2.42 8.90
C LEU A 59 1.24 1.28 8.18
N ARG A 60 2.49 1.04 8.56
CA ARG A 60 3.30 -0.07 8.06
C ARG A 60 4.04 -0.72 9.22
N TYR A 61 3.92 -2.02 9.34
CA TYR A 61 4.58 -2.82 10.39
C TYR A 61 4.21 -2.32 11.79
N GLY A 62 2.95 -1.90 11.96
CA GLY A 62 2.45 -1.39 13.23
C GLY A 62 2.88 0.03 13.56
N GLU A 63 3.59 0.71 12.67
CA GLU A 63 4.11 2.06 12.90
C GLU A 63 3.47 3.08 11.98
N GLU A 64 3.29 4.29 12.49
CA GLU A 64 2.84 5.44 11.71
C GLU A 64 4.03 5.97 10.93
N ILE A 65 3.98 5.84 9.59
CA ILE A 65 5.10 6.25 8.73
C ILE A 65 4.84 7.56 8.01
N GLY A 66 3.64 8.08 8.08
CA GLY A 66 3.28 9.34 7.43
C GLY A 66 1.79 9.56 7.45
N VAL A 67 1.36 10.58 6.73
CA VAL A 67 -0.07 10.90 6.54
C VAL A 67 -0.37 10.98 5.05
N ALA A 68 -1.58 10.60 4.67
CA ALA A 68 -2.02 10.76 3.29
C ALA A 68 -2.15 12.26 2.96
N THR A 69 -1.52 12.69 1.88
CA THR A 69 -1.60 14.08 1.43
C THR A 69 -2.71 14.30 0.41
N THR A 70 -3.29 13.21 -0.05
CA THR A 70 -4.47 13.19 -0.92
C THR A 70 -5.24 11.92 -0.60
N ASP A 71 -6.47 11.79 -1.08
CA ASP A 71 -7.22 10.54 -0.91
C ASP A 71 -6.50 9.43 -1.67
N ILE A 72 -6.34 8.28 -1.01
CA ILE A 72 -5.68 7.11 -1.56
C ILE A 72 -6.73 6.01 -1.68
N ALA A 73 -6.82 5.39 -2.84
CA ALA A 73 -7.73 4.27 -3.05
C ALA A 73 -7.03 2.94 -2.79
N ALA A 74 -7.80 1.90 -2.48
CA ALA A 74 -7.25 0.55 -2.38
C ALA A 74 -6.56 0.18 -3.70
N GLY A 75 -5.35 -0.35 -3.62
CA GLY A 75 -4.56 -0.69 -4.81
C GLY A 75 -3.65 0.42 -5.31
N ASP A 76 -3.76 1.62 -4.76
CA ASP A 76 -2.88 2.72 -5.16
C ASP A 76 -1.45 2.49 -4.68
N HIS A 77 -0.50 2.92 -5.50
CA HIS A 77 0.90 3.01 -5.10
C HIS A 77 1.05 4.12 -4.08
N VAL A 78 1.58 3.80 -2.90
CA VAL A 78 1.78 4.77 -1.82
C VAL A 78 3.27 5.13 -1.75
N HIS A 79 3.57 6.39 -2.00
CA HIS A 79 4.94 6.88 -1.99
C HIS A 79 4.92 8.39 -1.72
N THR A 80 6.03 9.08 -1.98
CA THR A 80 6.16 10.50 -1.66
C THR A 80 5.15 11.40 -2.38
N HIS A 81 4.56 10.93 -3.48
CA HIS A 81 3.56 11.73 -4.22
C HIS A 81 2.21 11.83 -3.50
N ASN A 82 1.90 10.90 -2.60
CA ASN A 82 0.60 10.88 -1.90
C ASN A 82 0.72 10.63 -0.40
N MET A 83 1.95 10.60 0.12
CA MET A 83 2.20 10.43 1.55
C MET A 83 3.25 11.44 1.99
N GLY A 84 2.93 12.21 3.01
CA GLY A 84 3.84 13.18 3.60
C GLY A 84 4.35 12.72 4.95
N GLY A 85 5.37 13.43 5.43
CA GLY A 85 5.90 13.19 6.75
C GLY A 85 4.90 13.56 7.83
N ARG A 86 4.99 12.86 8.94
CA ARG A 86 4.20 13.17 10.11
C ARG A 86 4.80 14.39 10.82
N LYS A 87 3.93 15.26 11.29
CA LYS A 87 4.36 16.42 12.07
C LYS A 87 4.44 16.08 13.55
#